data_5ca2b50ca102ca26e7350a52a15883ad
#
_entry.id   5ca2b50ca102ca26e7350a52a15883ad
#
_cell.length_a   1.000
_cell.length_b   1.000
_cell.length_c   1.000
_cell.angle_alpha   90.00
_cell.angle_beta   90.00
_cell.angle_gamma   90.00
#
_symmetry.space_group_name_H-M   'P 1'
#
loop_
_entity.id
_entity.type
_entity.pdbx_description
1 polymer ?
#
loop_
_entity_poly.entity_id
_entity_poly.type
_entity_poly.pdbx_seq_one_letter_code
_entity_poly.pdbx_strand_id
1 'polypeptide(L)'
;MKRIALTFAAVLAAAPVVAEEGEVGIRPDILSVTIQTESGPIEIERIQDTENRIQGDWAKTSRNCPNFCVQPMSPAPGVATIGELELLALLQDEDAVVVDSRVARWFDDGAIPGAVHIPYTEAADRLDELGCEIDFEGFDCANAKPVALYCNGNWCGQSPTAIRRMIEAGYPAEKIYYYRGGMQAWRMLGLTVTQ
;
A
#
# COMPACT_ATOMS: atom_id res chain seq x y z
N MET A 1 -50.48 -8.54 35.28
CA MET A 1 -50.26 -8.79 33.83
C MET A 1 -49.08 -7.95 33.37
N LYS A 2 -47.89 -8.56 33.22
CA LYS A 2 -46.68 -7.89 32.72
C LYS A 2 -46.60 -8.10 31.21
N ARG A 3 -46.63 -7.01 30.44
CA ARG A 3 -46.46 -7.04 28.98
C ARG A 3 -44.96 -7.03 28.71
N ILE A 4 -44.46 -8.10 28.08
CA ILE A 4 -43.08 -8.18 27.54
C ILE A 4 -43.11 -7.57 26.14
N ALA A 5 -42.38 -6.48 25.98
CA ALA A 5 -42.14 -5.88 24.65
C ALA A 5 -40.95 -6.59 24.03
N LEU A 6 -41.18 -7.33 22.94
CA LEU A 6 -40.09 -7.84 22.07
C LEU A 6 -39.64 -6.72 21.14
N THR A 7 -38.42 -6.27 21.32
CA THR A 7 -37.72 -5.39 20.37
C THR A 7 -37.08 -6.25 19.29
N PHE A 8 -37.58 -6.18 18.07
CA PHE A 8 -36.93 -6.75 16.88
C PHE A 8 -35.80 -5.82 16.46
N ALA A 9 -34.57 -6.28 16.59
CA ALA A 9 -33.42 -5.64 15.96
C ALA A 9 -33.38 -6.04 14.48
N ALA A 10 -33.64 -5.10 13.60
CA ALA A 10 -33.45 -5.29 12.16
C ALA A 10 -31.95 -5.27 11.85
N VAL A 11 -31.39 -6.42 11.50
CA VAL A 11 -30.06 -6.53 10.91
C VAL A 11 -30.20 -6.09 9.45
N LEU A 12 -29.71 -4.89 9.14
CA LEU A 12 -29.51 -4.46 7.73
C LEU A 12 -28.35 -5.28 7.16
N ALA A 13 -28.66 -6.28 6.37
CA ALA A 13 -27.68 -6.93 5.52
C ALA A 13 -27.32 -5.93 4.39
N ALA A 14 -26.08 -5.45 4.36
CA ALA A 14 -25.57 -4.72 3.21
C ALA A 14 -25.55 -5.68 2.01
N ALA A 15 -26.33 -5.39 0.96
CA ALA A 15 -26.25 -6.13 -0.27
C ALA A 15 -24.91 -5.78 -0.97
N PRO A 16 -24.24 -6.77 -1.60
CA PRO A 16 -23.07 -6.47 -2.41
C PRO A 16 -23.49 -5.52 -3.56
N VAL A 17 -22.80 -4.41 -3.70
CA VAL A 17 -22.93 -3.51 -4.85
C VAL A 17 -22.23 -4.21 -6.01
N VAL A 18 -23.01 -4.68 -6.99
CA VAL A 18 -22.48 -5.23 -8.25
C VAL A 18 -22.35 -4.06 -9.22
N ALA A 19 -21.17 -3.94 -9.87
CA ALA A 19 -20.93 -2.91 -10.88
C ALA A 19 -21.99 -3.00 -12.00
N GLU A 20 -22.56 -1.86 -12.39
CA GLU A 20 -23.41 -1.79 -13.58
C GLU A 20 -22.56 -1.98 -14.85
N GLU A 21 -23.20 -2.43 -15.94
CA GLU A 21 -22.50 -2.65 -17.22
C GLU A 21 -21.91 -1.32 -17.72
N GLY A 22 -20.57 -1.20 -17.73
CA GLY A 22 -19.84 0.02 -18.09
C GLY A 22 -19.06 0.70 -16.95
N GLU A 23 -19.29 0.34 -15.68
CA GLU A 23 -18.51 0.88 -14.56
C GLU A 23 -17.11 0.22 -14.47
N VAL A 24 -16.08 1.06 -14.20
CA VAL A 24 -14.70 0.60 -14.06
C VAL A 24 -14.45 0.22 -12.61
N GLY A 25 -14.76 -1.02 -12.24
CA GLY A 25 -14.52 -1.54 -10.88
C GLY A 25 -13.08 -1.99 -10.63
N ILE A 26 -12.70 -2.10 -9.36
CA ILE A 26 -11.46 -2.76 -8.91
C ILE A 26 -11.53 -4.25 -9.25
N ARG A 27 -12.69 -4.86 -9.02
CA ARG A 27 -13.07 -6.22 -9.40
C ARG A 27 -14.53 -6.21 -9.89
N PRO A 28 -15.01 -7.31 -10.52
CA PRO A 28 -16.41 -7.37 -10.95
C PRO A 28 -17.43 -7.17 -9.81
N ASP A 29 -17.04 -7.49 -8.58
CA ASP A 29 -17.84 -7.43 -7.36
C ASP A 29 -17.42 -6.30 -6.40
N ILE A 30 -16.42 -5.49 -6.76
CA ILE A 30 -15.86 -4.40 -5.93
C ILE A 30 -15.63 -3.18 -6.81
N LEU A 31 -16.43 -2.14 -6.64
CA LEU A 31 -16.25 -0.86 -7.34
C LEU A 31 -15.14 -0.03 -6.69
N SER A 32 -15.18 0.08 -5.36
CA SER A 32 -14.24 0.85 -4.56
C SER A 32 -13.99 0.17 -3.23
N VAL A 33 -12.97 0.61 -2.52
CA VAL A 33 -12.71 0.27 -1.12
C VAL A 33 -12.50 1.55 -0.30
N THR A 34 -13.04 1.57 0.91
CA THR A 34 -12.81 2.67 1.85
C THR A 34 -11.71 2.28 2.82
N ILE A 35 -10.75 3.17 3.02
CA ILE A 35 -9.71 3.06 4.04
C ILE A 35 -9.88 4.16 5.09
N GLN A 36 -9.42 3.92 6.32
CA GLN A 36 -9.38 4.92 7.37
C GLN A 36 -8.00 5.57 7.41
N THR A 37 -7.95 6.90 7.50
CA THR A 37 -6.72 7.67 7.67
C THR A 37 -6.88 8.66 8.83
N GLU A 38 -5.79 9.24 9.30
CA GLU A 38 -5.82 10.29 10.33
C GLU A 38 -6.69 11.51 9.91
N SER A 39 -6.76 11.78 8.62
CA SER A 39 -7.56 12.88 8.05
C SER A 39 -9.01 12.50 7.78
N GLY A 40 -9.40 11.24 8.05
CA GLY A 40 -10.74 10.70 7.80
C GLY A 40 -10.74 9.61 6.72
N PRO A 41 -11.92 9.09 6.37
CA PRO A 41 -12.04 8.02 5.38
C PRO A 41 -11.68 8.52 3.97
N ILE A 42 -10.96 7.69 3.22
CA ILE A 42 -10.66 7.91 1.80
C ILE A 42 -11.24 6.74 1.01
N GLU A 43 -11.91 7.04 -0.07
CA GLU A 43 -12.39 6.05 -1.03
C GLU A 43 -11.33 5.83 -2.12
N ILE A 44 -10.89 4.60 -2.29
CA ILE A 44 -10.01 4.16 -3.37
C ILE A 44 -10.88 3.51 -4.43
N GLU A 45 -10.91 4.11 -5.60
CA GLU A 45 -11.66 3.66 -6.77
C GLU A 45 -10.80 3.76 -8.01
N ARG A 46 -11.31 3.29 -9.14
CA ARG A 46 -10.66 3.47 -10.45
C ARG A 46 -11.25 4.65 -11.20
N ILE A 47 -10.44 5.32 -12.01
CA ILE A 47 -10.88 6.37 -12.94
C ILE A 47 -11.94 5.78 -13.87
N GLN A 48 -13.10 6.44 -13.96
CA GLN A 48 -14.25 5.99 -14.76
C GLN A 48 -14.15 6.34 -16.24
N ASP A 49 -13.23 7.23 -16.62
CA ASP A 49 -12.95 7.54 -18.03
C ASP A 49 -12.14 6.41 -18.68
N THR A 50 -12.79 5.58 -19.49
CA THR A 50 -12.17 4.46 -20.21
C THR A 50 -11.13 4.88 -21.26
N GLU A 51 -11.11 6.16 -21.65
CA GLU A 51 -10.11 6.73 -22.56
C GLU A 51 -8.92 7.37 -21.81
N ASN A 52 -8.96 7.36 -20.46
CA ASN A 52 -7.87 7.87 -19.64
C ASN A 52 -6.53 7.22 -20.00
N ARG A 53 -5.47 8.02 -20.05
CA ARG A 53 -4.12 7.58 -20.43
C ARG A 53 -3.11 8.03 -19.41
N ILE A 54 -2.20 7.14 -19.09
CA ILE A 54 -1.05 7.47 -18.25
C ILE A 54 -0.18 8.53 -18.97
N GLN A 55 0.29 9.55 -18.25
CA GLN A 55 0.96 10.71 -18.81
C GLN A 55 2.30 11.00 -18.11
N GLY A 56 3.02 11.99 -18.64
CA GLY A 56 4.25 12.52 -18.06
C GLY A 56 5.35 11.47 -17.93
N ASP A 57 5.99 11.47 -16.79
CA ASP A 57 7.08 10.53 -16.46
C ASP A 57 6.61 9.09 -16.36
N TRP A 58 5.34 8.87 -16.02
CA TRP A 58 4.74 7.54 -15.90
C TRP A 58 4.50 6.84 -17.23
N ALA A 59 4.39 7.61 -18.33
CA ALA A 59 4.26 7.07 -19.70
C ALA A 59 5.60 6.71 -20.34
N LYS A 60 6.73 7.13 -19.76
CA LYS A 60 8.07 6.86 -20.32
C LYS A 60 8.48 5.41 -20.13
N THR A 61 9.03 4.81 -21.19
CA THR A 61 9.62 3.46 -21.19
C THR A 61 11.12 3.51 -21.50
N SER A 62 11.82 2.39 -21.38
CA SER A 62 13.21 2.21 -21.84
C SER A 62 14.22 3.23 -21.30
N ARG A 63 14.07 3.60 -20.02
CA ARG A 63 14.96 4.54 -19.34
C ARG A 63 16.30 3.88 -18.98
N ASN A 64 17.34 4.70 -18.82
CA ASN A 64 18.70 4.21 -18.55
C ASN A 64 18.85 3.64 -17.13
N CYS A 65 19.39 2.41 -17.00
CA CYS A 65 20.01 1.90 -15.80
C CYS A 65 21.33 2.69 -15.53
N PRO A 66 21.68 3.01 -14.28
CA PRO A 66 21.25 2.33 -13.05
C PRO A 66 19.96 2.84 -12.42
N ASN A 67 19.44 4.02 -12.76
CA ASN A 67 18.28 4.54 -12.06
C ASN A 67 16.97 3.79 -12.37
N PHE A 68 16.92 3.10 -13.54
CA PHE A 68 15.75 2.39 -14.03
C PHE A 68 16.10 0.92 -14.36
N CYS A 69 16.76 0.25 -13.44
CA CYS A 69 17.10 -1.17 -13.59
C CYS A 69 15.96 -2.07 -13.14
N VAL A 70 15.69 -3.13 -13.88
CA VAL A 70 14.69 -4.14 -13.49
C VAL A 70 15.08 -4.74 -12.14
N GLN A 71 14.14 -4.71 -11.21
CA GLN A 71 14.30 -5.27 -9.86
C GLN A 71 13.88 -6.74 -9.81
N PRO A 72 14.47 -7.55 -8.91
CA PRO A 72 14.07 -8.93 -8.72
C PRO A 72 12.61 -9.06 -8.27
N MET A 73 12.03 -10.25 -8.39
CA MET A 73 10.67 -10.52 -7.91
C MET A 73 10.59 -10.38 -6.40
N SER A 74 11.55 -10.93 -5.65
CA SER A 74 11.68 -10.73 -4.21
C SER A 74 13.00 -10.02 -3.89
N PRO A 75 13.01 -8.99 -3.06
CA PRO A 75 14.21 -8.24 -2.70
C PRO A 75 15.10 -8.94 -1.69
N ALA A 76 14.55 -9.89 -0.89
CA ALA A 76 15.26 -10.68 0.11
C ALA A 76 14.49 -11.98 0.43
N PRO A 77 15.18 -13.04 0.94
CA PRO A 77 14.52 -14.24 1.45
C PRO A 77 13.50 -13.88 2.56
N GLY A 78 12.37 -14.58 2.60
CA GLY A 78 11.31 -14.35 3.59
C GLY A 78 10.31 -13.26 3.22
N VAL A 79 10.65 -12.34 2.32
CA VAL A 79 9.78 -11.24 1.88
C VAL A 79 8.80 -11.73 0.82
N ALA A 80 7.50 -11.52 1.06
CA ALA A 80 6.45 -11.82 0.11
C ALA A 80 6.25 -10.67 -0.89
N THR A 81 6.20 -10.98 -2.19
CA THR A 81 5.80 -10.01 -3.22
C THR A 81 4.28 -10.07 -3.40
N ILE A 82 3.65 -8.90 -3.38
CA ILE A 82 2.19 -8.74 -3.45
C ILE A 82 1.76 -7.91 -4.66
N GLY A 83 0.49 -8.08 -5.04
CA GLY A 83 -0.22 -7.26 -6.02
C GLY A 83 -1.13 -6.22 -5.38
N GLU A 84 -1.95 -5.60 -6.22
CA GLU A 84 -2.83 -4.49 -5.81
C GLU A 84 -3.92 -4.94 -4.83
N LEU A 85 -4.49 -6.12 -5.01
CA LEU A 85 -5.57 -6.61 -4.15
C LEU A 85 -5.08 -6.90 -2.73
N GLU A 86 -3.90 -7.49 -2.59
CA GLU A 86 -3.27 -7.72 -1.30
C GLU A 86 -2.87 -6.39 -0.64
N LEU A 87 -2.40 -5.43 -1.44
CA LEU A 87 -2.08 -4.09 -0.92
C LEU A 87 -3.34 -3.36 -0.43
N LEU A 88 -4.45 -3.44 -1.17
CA LEU A 88 -5.74 -2.89 -0.75
C LEU A 88 -6.23 -3.52 0.55
N ALA A 89 -6.03 -4.82 0.73
CA ALA A 89 -6.36 -5.50 1.98
C ALA A 89 -5.50 -4.98 3.15
N LEU A 90 -4.19 -4.77 2.95
CA LEU A 90 -3.31 -4.20 3.99
C LEU A 90 -3.64 -2.74 4.31
N LEU A 91 -4.11 -1.95 3.33
CA LEU A 91 -4.56 -0.57 3.57
C LEU A 91 -5.85 -0.51 4.41
N GLN A 92 -6.64 -1.58 4.45
CA GLN A 92 -7.85 -1.71 5.26
C GLN A 92 -7.59 -2.36 6.64
N ASP A 93 -6.39 -2.91 6.86
CA ASP A 93 -5.96 -3.54 8.10
C ASP A 93 -5.34 -2.49 9.03
N GLU A 94 -5.97 -2.22 10.17
CA GLU A 94 -5.49 -1.24 11.17
C GLU A 94 -4.15 -1.64 11.83
N ASP A 95 -3.82 -2.92 11.79
CA ASP A 95 -2.55 -3.44 12.35
C ASP A 95 -1.40 -3.37 11.33
N ALA A 96 -1.68 -3.17 10.04
CA ALA A 96 -0.68 -3.10 8.99
C ALA A 96 -0.27 -1.65 8.68
N VAL A 97 0.94 -1.48 8.11
CA VAL A 97 1.45 -0.18 7.63
C VAL A 97 1.86 -0.29 6.18
N VAL A 98 1.39 0.62 5.34
CA VAL A 98 1.86 0.76 3.96
C VAL A 98 2.85 1.93 3.90
N VAL A 99 4.07 1.66 3.41
CA VAL A 99 5.18 2.61 3.39
C VAL A 99 5.53 3.01 1.97
N ASP A 100 5.48 4.30 1.71
CA ASP A 100 6.09 4.90 0.53
C ASP A 100 7.58 5.13 0.77
N SER A 101 8.42 4.32 0.13
CA SER A 101 9.88 4.37 0.30
C SER A 101 10.58 5.34 -0.66
N ARG A 102 9.82 6.15 -1.40
CA ARG A 102 10.36 7.09 -2.37
C ARG A 102 11.00 8.31 -1.71
N VAL A 103 11.85 9.00 -2.46
CA VAL A 103 12.31 10.35 -2.05
C VAL A 103 11.16 11.34 -2.06
N ALA A 104 11.21 12.38 -1.22
CA ALA A 104 10.12 13.33 -0.96
C ALA A 104 9.47 13.88 -2.24
N ARG A 105 10.26 14.32 -3.22
CA ARG A 105 9.72 14.86 -4.48
C ARG A 105 8.73 13.94 -5.21
N TRP A 106 8.91 12.61 -5.10
CA TRP A 106 8.00 11.64 -5.71
C TRP A 106 6.77 11.39 -4.85
N PHE A 107 6.92 11.47 -3.54
CA PHE A 107 5.80 11.42 -2.60
C PHE A 107 4.89 12.63 -2.81
N ASP A 108 5.47 13.84 -2.89
CA ASP A 108 4.75 15.10 -3.12
C ASP A 108 4.02 15.16 -4.47
N ASP A 109 4.49 14.39 -5.49
CA ASP A 109 3.83 14.23 -6.81
C ASP A 109 2.61 13.30 -6.75
N GLY A 110 2.31 12.77 -5.57
CA GLY A 110 1.18 11.89 -5.29
C GLY A 110 1.59 10.51 -4.82
N ALA A 111 0.82 9.98 -3.87
CA ALA A 111 1.07 8.73 -3.18
C ALA A 111 -0.16 7.81 -3.20
N ILE A 112 0.02 6.55 -2.84
CA ILE A 112 -1.09 5.63 -2.53
C ILE A 112 -1.77 6.16 -1.27
N PRO A 113 -3.10 6.35 -1.26
CA PRO A 113 -3.82 6.84 -0.08
C PRO A 113 -3.54 5.97 1.15
N GLY A 114 -3.36 6.60 2.31
CA GLY A 114 -3.06 5.91 3.57
C GLY A 114 -1.61 5.47 3.75
N ALA A 115 -0.74 5.63 2.75
CA ALA A 115 0.67 5.30 2.89
C ALA A 115 1.41 6.32 3.75
N VAL A 116 2.28 5.83 4.64
CA VAL A 116 3.22 6.63 5.43
C VAL A 116 4.48 6.87 4.62
N HIS A 117 5.01 8.09 4.63
CA HIS A 117 6.26 8.40 3.93
C HIS A 117 7.47 8.11 4.80
N ILE A 118 8.21 7.07 4.47
CA ILE A 118 9.50 6.74 5.06
C ILE A 118 10.50 6.52 3.92
N PRO A 119 11.31 7.53 3.57
CA PRO A 119 12.28 7.42 2.50
C PRO A 119 13.22 6.21 2.70
N TYR A 120 13.60 5.55 1.61
CA TYR A 120 14.45 4.34 1.65
C TYR A 120 15.79 4.55 2.37
N THR A 121 16.25 5.79 2.51
CA THR A 121 17.46 6.16 3.24
C THR A 121 17.28 6.14 4.75
N GLU A 122 16.04 6.29 5.23
CA GLU A 122 15.66 6.42 6.64
C GLU A 122 14.98 5.17 7.19
N ALA A 123 14.59 4.23 6.34
CA ALA A 123 13.72 3.11 6.71
C ALA A 123 14.30 2.22 7.85
N ALA A 124 15.62 2.07 7.92
CA ALA A 124 16.28 1.31 8.99
C ALA A 124 16.40 2.08 10.31
N ASP A 125 16.27 3.41 10.28
CA ASP A 125 16.42 4.29 11.46
C ASP A 125 15.05 4.62 12.09
N ARG A 126 13.94 4.25 11.43
CA ARG A 126 12.55 4.58 11.81
C ARG A 126 11.69 3.33 12.02
N LEU A 127 12.28 2.25 12.53
CA LEU A 127 11.56 0.98 12.78
C LEU A 127 10.58 1.09 13.96
N ASP A 128 10.76 2.05 14.84
CA ASP A 128 9.83 2.37 15.92
C ASP A 128 8.45 2.80 15.43
N GLU A 129 8.36 3.48 14.29
CA GLU A 129 7.09 3.82 13.65
C GLU A 129 6.35 2.58 13.08
N LEU A 130 7.09 1.47 12.94
CA LEU A 130 6.60 0.20 12.41
C LEU A 130 6.42 -0.87 13.49
N GLY A 131 6.38 -0.45 14.77
CA GLY A 131 6.08 -1.29 15.92
C GLY A 131 7.29 -1.99 16.55
N CYS A 132 8.52 -1.59 16.20
CA CYS A 132 9.71 -1.99 16.95
C CYS A 132 9.92 -1.06 18.16
N GLU A 133 10.48 -1.58 19.25
CA GLU A 133 10.88 -0.79 20.41
C GLU A 133 12.35 -0.41 20.32
N ILE A 134 12.69 0.84 20.70
CA ILE A 134 14.08 1.29 20.74
C ILE A 134 14.75 0.65 21.96
N ASP A 135 15.87 -0.05 21.74
CA ASP A 135 16.67 -0.70 22.78
C ASP A 135 18.11 -0.18 22.78
N PHE A 136 18.89 -0.55 23.78
CA PHE A 136 20.32 -0.15 23.93
C PHE A 136 21.21 -0.64 22.79
N GLU A 137 20.86 -1.75 22.15
CA GLU A 137 21.60 -2.38 21.06
C GLU A 137 21.00 -2.12 19.66
N GLY A 138 19.90 -1.32 19.57
CA GLY A 138 19.21 -1.00 18.33
C GLY A 138 17.68 -1.08 18.45
N PHE A 139 17.06 -2.00 17.75
CA PHE A 139 15.60 -2.19 17.77
C PHE A 139 15.20 -3.60 18.21
N ASP A 140 14.28 -3.72 19.15
CA ASP A 140 13.52 -4.94 19.38
C ASP A 140 12.26 -4.94 18.52
N CYS A 141 12.22 -5.82 17.53
CA CYS A 141 11.12 -5.93 16.58
C CYS A 141 10.20 -7.14 16.84
N ALA A 142 10.16 -7.68 18.06
CA ALA A 142 9.26 -8.78 18.43
C ALA A 142 7.78 -8.45 18.14
N ASN A 143 7.38 -7.21 18.34
CA ASN A 143 6.03 -6.69 18.12
C ASN A 143 5.88 -5.93 16.79
N ALA A 144 6.85 -6.07 15.86
CA ALA A 144 6.80 -5.40 14.56
C ALA A 144 5.47 -5.67 13.83
N LYS A 145 4.93 -4.65 13.16
CA LYS A 145 3.68 -4.74 12.39
C LYS A 145 3.91 -5.40 11.04
N PRO A 146 2.88 -5.98 10.39
CA PRO A 146 2.92 -6.25 8.96
C PRO A 146 3.17 -4.94 8.20
N VAL A 147 4.14 -4.92 7.28
CA VAL A 147 4.49 -3.71 6.52
C VAL A 147 4.58 -3.99 5.03
N ALA A 148 3.91 -3.19 4.21
CA ALA A 148 4.06 -3.24 2.76
C ALA A 148 4.88 -2.04 2.28
N LEU A 149 5.97 -2.28 1.55
CA LEU A 149 6.78 -1.21 0.98
C LEU A 149 6.63 -1.14 -0.54
N TYR A 150 6.54 0.08 -1.05
CA TYR A 150 6.54 0.34 -2.48
C TYR A 150 7.45 1.51 -2.86
N CYS A 151 7.73 1.61 -4.15
CA CYS A 151 8.34 2.78 -4.78
C CYS A 151 7.71 3.06 -6.15
N ASN A 152 8.46 3.58 -7.12
CA ASN A 152 7.87 4.03 -8.40
C ASN A 152 7.43 2.89 -9.32
N GLY A 153 7.95 1.67 -9.15
CA GLY A 153 7.59 0.53 -10.01
C GLY A 153 8.66 -0.56 -10.02
N ASN A 154 8.46 -1.57 -10.85
CA ASN A 154 9.33 -2.75 -10.95
C ASN A 154 10.77 -2.47 -11.45
N TRP A 155 11.07 -1.23 -11.77
CA TRP A 155 12.38 -0.73 -12.16
C TRP A 155 13.05 0.12 -11.07
N CYS A 156 12.36 0.42 -9.98
CA CYS A 156 12.83 1.32 -8.91
C CYS A 156 13.47 0.52 -7.79
N GLY A 157 14.72 0.85 -7.44
CA GLY A 157 15.49 0.16 -6.39
C GLY A 157 15.28 0.71 -4.97
N GLN A 158 14.42 1.71 -4.75
CA GLN A 158 14.30 2.37 -3.44
C GLN A 158 13.66 1.44 -2.40
N SER A 159 12.46 0.89 -2.64
CA SER A 159 11.85 -0.05 -1.70
C SER A 159 12.65 -1.35 -1.54
N PRO A 160 13.23 -1.99 -2.58
CA PRO A 160 14.15 -3.11 -2.37
C PRO A 160 15.34 -2.79 -1.47
N THR A 161 15.85 -1.55 -1.54
CA THR A 161 16.96 -1.11 -0.67
C THR A 161 16.48 -0.87 0.76
N ALA A 162 15.32 -0.22 0.95
CA ALA A 162 14.70 -0.05 2.26
C ALA A 162 14.50 -1.41 2.95
N ILE A 163 13.88 -2.36 2.25
CA ILE A 163 13.60 -3.71 2.76
C ILE A 163 14.86 -4.40 3.25
N ARG A 164 15.94 -4.42 2.46
CA ARG A 164 17.20 -5.05 2.88
C ARG A 164 17.79 -4.40 4.12
N ARG A 165 17.79 -3.06 4.18
CA ARG A 165 18.29 -2.31 5.35
C ARG A 165 17.46 -2.54 6.61
N MET A 166 16.13 -2.62 6.49
CA MET A 166 15.25 -2.95 7.60
C MET A 166 15.52 -4.34 8.16
N ILE A 167 15.72 -5.34 7.28
CA ILE A 167 16.09 -6.70 7.69
C ILE A 167 17.46 -6.73 8.36
N GLU A 168 18.43 -6.02 7.82
CA GLU A 168 19.78 -5.87 8.42
C GLU A 168 19.72 -5.21 9.81
N ALA A 169 18.75 -4.32 10.04
CA ALA A 169 18.48 -3.66 11.33
C ALA A 169 17.60 -4.50 12.29
N GLY A 170 17.21 -5.72 11.89
CA GLY A 170 16.47 -6.67 12.74
C GLY A 170 14.97 -6.78 12.49
N TYR A 171 14.42 -6.10 11.47
CA TYR A 171 12.99 -6.25 11.15
C TYR A 171 12.69 -7.64 10.58
N PRO A 172 11.64 -8.36 11.07
CA PRO A 172 11.32 -9.71 10.60
C PRO A 172 10.93 -9.74 9.12
N ALA A 173 11.67 -10.47 8.30
CA ALA A 173 11.46 -10.52 6.85
C ALA A 173 10.07 -11.05 6.46
N GLU A 174 9.51 -11.98 7.25
CA GLU A 174 8.19 -12.57 7.06
C GLU A 174 7.03 -11.61 7.31
N LYS A 175 7.27 -10.48 7.95
CA LYS A 175 6.31 -9.38 8.15
C LYS A 175 6.41 -8.31 7.08
N ILE A 176 7.35 -8.44 6.14
CA ILE A 176 7.56 -7.49 5.05
C ILE A 176 6.89 -7.98 3.77
N TYR A 177 6.09 -7.13 3.17
CA TYR A 177 5.47 -7.30 1.87
C TYR A 177 6.08 -6.31 0.88
N TYR A 178 6.40 -6.78 -0.31
CA TYR A 178 6.94 -5.95 -1.38
C TYR A 178 5.89 -5.72 -2.47
N TYR A 179 5.30 -4.53 -2.52
CA TYR A 179 4.45 -4.15 -3.64
C TYR A 179 5.33 -3.70 -4.81
N ARG A 180 5.73 -4.69 -5.63
CA ARG A 180 6.69 -4.52 -6.72
C ARG A 180 6.17 -3.62 -7.84
N GLY A 181 4.85 -3.60 -8.08
CA GLY A 181 4.17 -2.77 -9.09
C GLY A 181 4.38 -1.28 -8.86
N GLY A 182 4.37 -0.87 -7.59
CA GLY A 182 4.54 0.51 -7.16
C GLY A 182 3.57 1.48 -7.83
N MET A 183 3.91 2.76 -7.81
CA MET A 183 3.06 3.81 -8.39
C MET A 183 2.80 3.64 -9.88
N GLN A 184 3.72 3.01 -10.63
CA GLN A 184 3.53 2.76 -12.07
C GLN A 184 2.33 1.86 -12.33
N ALA A 185 2.24 0.71 -11.63
CA ALA A 185 1.11 -0.21 -11.78
C ALA A 185 -0.17 0.38 -11.19
N TRP A 186 -0.08 1.04 -10.03
CA TRP A 186 -1.20 1.71 -9.39
C TRP A 186 -1.87 2.74 -10.32
N ARG A 187 -1.06 3.64 -10.90
CA ARG A 187 -1.54 4.66 -11.87
C ARG A 187 -2.01 4.04 -13.19
N MET A 188 -1.39 2.96 -13.66
CA MET A 188 -1.79 2.26 -14.89
C MET A 188 -3.18 1.64 -14.74
N LEU A 189 -3.56 1.20 -13.55
CA LEU A 189 -4.89 0.72 -13.25
C LEU A 189 -5.91 1.84 -12.99
N GLY A 190 -5.47 3.09 -12.96
CA GLY A 190 -6.33 4.24 -12.71
C GLY A 190 -6.82 4.35 -11.27
N LEU A 191 -6.11 3.75 -10.31
CA LEU A 191 -6.47 3.80 -8.90
C LEU A 191 -6.23 5.20 -8.29
N THR A 192 -7.03 5.57 -7.31
CA THR A 192 -6.97 6.85 -6.59
C THR A 192 -5.57 7.15 -6.09
N VAL A 193 -5.12 8.39 -6.28
CA VAL A 193 -3.83 8.92 -5.83
C VAL A 193 -4.08 10.16 -5.00
N THR A 194 -3.44 10.28 -3.83
CA THR A 194 -3.44 11.51 -3.03
C THR A 194 -2.48 12.55 -3.61
N GLN A 195 -2.80 13.82 -3.45
CA GLN A 195 -1.93 14.96 -3.76
C GLN A 195 -1.50 15.66 -2.48
#